data_9ea37951220bc7d92ef305702882beb0
#
_entry.id   9ea37951220bc7d92ef305702882beb0
#
_cell.length_a   1.000
_cell.length_b   1.000
_cell.length_c   1.000
_cell.angle_alpha   90.00
_cell.angle_beta   90.00
_cell.angle_gamma   90.00
#
_symmetry.space_group_name_H-M   'P 1'
#
loop_
_entity.id
_entity.type
_entity.pdbx_description
1 polymer ?
#
loop_
_entity_poly.entity_id
_entity_poly.type
_entity_poly.pdbx_seq_one_letter_code
_entity_poly.pdbx_strand_id
1 'polypeptide(L)'
;MEVKLKSGKKVKVKNISLDEKDTLMDAITYKMVDGNVEGVEKMYSTMTKWMRVCIDGDISDKKLQQFTLEEKTELFLELQNRVIVGEGNASK
;
A
#
# COMPACT_ATOMS: atom_id res chain seq x y z
N MET A 1 11.02 6.09 -7.12
CA MET A 1 10.43 6.88 -6.03
C MET A 1 10.68 6.18 -4.70
N GLU A 2 10.84 6.93 -3.65
CA GLU A 2 11.19 6.37 -2.35
C GLU A 2 10.28 6.90 -1.25
N VAL A 3 9.89 6.01 -0.34
CA VAL A 3 9.11 6.36 0.85
C VAL A 3 10.00 6.18 2.07
N LYS A 4 10.11 7.21 2.88
CA LYS A 4 10.84 7.13 4.14
C LYS A 4 9.86 6.98 5.28
N LEU A 5 9.99 5.89 6.03
CA LEU A 5 9.13 5.62 7.16
C LEU A 5 9.65 6.31 8.43
N LYS A 6 8.80 6.48 9.41
CA LYS A 6 9.16 7.13 10.67
C LYS A 6 10.32 6.43 11.37
N SER A 7 10.43 5.12 11.19
CA SER A 7 11.51 4.33 11.75
C SER A 7 12.88 4.63 11.12
N GLY A 8 12.89 5.37 10.03
CA GLY A 8 14.09 5.63 9.25
C GLY A 8 14.28 4.70 8.06
N LYS A 9 13.48 3.64 7.99
CA LYS A 9 13.56 2.70 6.87
C LYS A 9 13.11 3.38 5.58
N LYS A 10 13.88 3.17 4.51
CA LYS A 10 13.55 3.70 3.18
C LYS A 10 13.08 2.57 2.29
N VAL A 11 12.01 2.79 1.58
CA VAL A 11 11.41 1.78 0.71
C VAL A 11 11.31 2.36 -0.69
N LYS A 12 11.90 1.65 -1.66
CA LYS A 12 11.78 2.04 -3.06
C LYS A 12 10.43 1.57 -3.58
N VAL A 13 9.74 2.46 -4.24
CA VAL A 13 8.40 2.20 -4.79
C VAL A 13 8.48 2.38 -6.30
N LYS A 14 8.02 1.38 -7.04
CA LYS A 14 8.02 1.44 -8.49
C LYS A 14 6.74 2.07 -9.01
N ASN A 15 6.81 2.57 -10.24
CA ASN A 15 5.61 3.01 -10.94
C ASN A 15 4.81 1.78 -11.34
N ILE A 16 3.50 1.83 -11.14
CA ILE A 16 2.63 0.73 -11.51
C ILE A 16 1.75 1.13 -12.67
N SER A 17 1.37 0.13 -13.46
CA SER A 17 0.49 0.35 -14.61
C SER A 17 -0.93 0.67 -14.14
N LEU A 18 -1.74 1.18 -15.06
CA LEU A 18 -3.16 1.42 -14.78
C LEU A 18 -3.87 0.14 -14.37
N ASP A 19 -3.56 -0.96 -15.06
CA ASP A 19 -4.18 -2.24 -14.76
C ASP A 19 -3.81 -2.75 -13.35
N GLU A 20 -2.55 -2.57 -12.96
CA GLU A 20 -2.10 -2.93 -11.62
C GLU A 20 -2.78 -2.07 -10.56
N LYS A 21 -2.91 -0.77 -10.85
CA LYS A 21 -3.59 0.17 -9.97
C LYS A 21 -5.05 -0.25 -9.78
N ASP A 22 -5.74 -0.53 -10.87
CA ASP A 22 -7.13 -0.95 -10.81
C ASP A 22 -7.29 -2.26 -10.03
N THR A 23 -6.38 -3.20 -10.24
CA THR A 23 -6.40 -4.47 -9.51
C THR A 23 -6.25 -4.26 -8.02
N LEU A 24 -5.35 -3.36 -7.62
CA LEU A 24 -5.15 -3.04 -6.21
C LEU A 24 -6.39 -2.38 -5.61
N MET A 25 -6.99 -1.45 -6.34
CA MET A 25 -8.19 -0.76 -5.87
C MET A 25 -9.35 -1.73 -5.73
N ASP A 26 -9.53 -2.63 -6.69
CA ASP A 26 -10.60 -3.62 -6.66
C ASP A 26 -10.42 -4.64 -5.54
N ALA A 27 -9.19 -4.85 -5.10
CA ALA A 27 -8.89 -5.80 -4.04
C ALA A 27 -9.21 -5.27 -2.64
N ILE A 28 -9.44 -3.97 -2.51
CA ILE A 28 -9.78 -3.40 -1.21
C ILE A 28 -11.25 -3.67 -0.94
N THR A 29 -11.52 -4.39 0.14
CA THR A 29 -12.90 -4.64 0.59
C THR A 29 -13.08 -3.92 1.91
N TYR A 30 -13.98 -2.95 1.92
CA TYR A 30 -14.26 -2.18 3.12
C TYR A 30 -15.22 -2.91 4.04
N LYS A 31 -14.93 -2.85 5.33
CA LYS A 31 -15.84 -3.38 6.34
C LYS A 31 -16.90 -2.33 6.64
N MET A 32 -18.13 -2.67 6.38
CA MET A 32 -19.27 -1.76 6.59
C MET A 32 -20.06 -2.16 7.82
N VAL A 33 -20.39 -1.19 8.65
CA VAL A 33 -21.25 -1.40 9.81
C VAL A 33 -22.26 -0.25 9.84
N ASP A 34 -23.53 -0.60 9.80
CA ASP A 34 -24.64 0.38 9.81
C ASP A 34 -24.49 1.46 8.73
N GLY A 35 -24.02 1.04 7.55
CA GLY A 35 -23.83 1.94 6.42
C GLY A 35 -22.57 2.79 6.47
N ASN A 36 -21.76 2.63 7.50
CA ASN A 36 -20.52 3.38 7.65
C ASN A 36 -19.31 2.48 7.45
N VAL A 37 -18.25 3.06 6.86
CA VAL A 37 -16.99 2.34 6.69
C VAL A 37 -16.25 2.31 8.02
N GLU A 38 -15.97 1.10 8.53
CA GLU A 38 -15.21 0.93 9.77
C GLU A 38 -13.75 0.54 9.53
N GLY A 39 -13.43 0.07 8.35
CA GLY A 39 -12.07 -0.34 8.05
C GLY A 39 -11.99 -1.15 6.77
N VAL A 40 -10.88 -1.83 6.60
CA VAL A 40 -10.62 -2.68 5.44
C VAL A 40 -10.65 -4.13 5.89
N GLU A 41 -11.46 -4.96 5.23
CA GLU A 41 -11.49 -6.39 5.50
C GLU A 41 -10.16 -7.02 5.08
N LYS A 42 -9.74 -8.04 5.82
CA LYS A 42 -8.47 -8.74 5.55
C LYS A 42 -7.31 -7.76 5.40
N MET A 43 -7.27 -6.79 6.28
CA MET A 43 -6.33 -5.68 6.18
C MET A 43 -4.87 -6.14 6.05
N TYR A 44 -4.46 -7.14 6.81
CA TYR A 44 -3.06 -7.59 6.77
C TYR A 44 -2.70 -8.19 5.42
N SER A 45 -3.58 -9.02 4.86
CA SER A 45 -3.36 -9.60 3.53
C SER A 45 -3.37 -8.53 2.45
N THR A 46 -4.25 -7.56 2.58
CA THR A 46 -4.35 -6.44 1.65
C THR A 46 -3.06 -5.62 1.66
N MET A 47 -2.56 -5.30 2.85
CA MET A 47 -1.30 -4.56 2.98
C MET A 47 -0.15 -5.30 2.32
N THR A 48 -0.06 -6.61 2.53
CA THR A 48 0.99 -7.43 1.93
C THR A 48 0.88 -7.42 0.41
N LYS A 49 -0.33 -7.53 -0.11
CA LYS A 49 -0.56 -7.51 -1.55
C LYS A 49 -0.09 -6.20 -2.17
N TRP A 50 -0.44 -5.08 -1.53
CA TRP A 50 0.00 -3.76 -2.00
C TRP A 50 1.52 -3.63 -1.97
N MET A 51 2.16 -4.14 -0.92
CA MET A 51 3.61 -4.14 -0.82
C MET A 51 4.26 -4.94 -1.95
N ARG A 52 3.72 -6.13 -2.25
CA ARG A 52 4.30 -6.97 -3.31
C ARG A 52 4.20 -6.34 -4.70
N VAL A 53 3.13 -5.58 -4.94
CA VAL A 53 2.95 -4.93 -6.24
C VAL A 53 3.78 -3.65 -6.33
N CYS A 54 3.85 -2.88 -5.27
CA CYS A 54 4.40 -1.52 -5.31
C CYS A 54 5.88 -1.41 -4.95
N ILE A 55 6.41 -2.33 -4.15
CA ILE A 55 7.83 -2.24 -3.76
C ILE A 55 8.72 -2.64 -4.91
N ASP A 56 9.72 -1.80 -5.18
CA ASP A 56 10.75 -2.08 -6.17
C ASP A 56 11.90 -2.78 -5.46
N GLY A 57 12.06 -4.06 -5.74
CA GLY A 57 13.13 -4.86 -5.15
C GLY A 57 12.63 -6.19 -4.65
N ASP A 58 13.23 -6.67 -3.55
CA ASP A 58 12.94 -7.97 -2.99
C ASP A 58 11.60 -7.95 -2.25
N ILE A 59 10.65 -8.72 -2.78
CA ILE A 59 9.30 -8.84 -2.20
C ILE A 59 9.04 -10.23 -1.63
N SER A 60 10.11 -10.99 -1.34
CA SER A 60 9.98 -12.30 -0.73
C SER A 60 9.36 -12.19 0.66
N ASP A 61 8.77 -13.29 1.12
CA ASP A 61 8.20 -13.33 2.47
C ASP A 61 9.22 -12.94 3.53
N LYS A 62 10.45 -13.45 3.38
CA LYS A 62 11.52 -13.15 4.33
C LYS A 62 11.79 -11.65 4.42
N LYS A 63 11.81 -10.97 3.29
CA LYS A 63 12.06 -9.52 3.27
C LYS A 63 10.88 -8.75 3.85
N LEU A 64 9.67 -9.11 3.47
CA LEU A 64 8.48 -8.41 3.94
C LEU A 64 8.22 -8.63 5.43
N GLN A 65 8.63 -9.77 5.97
CA GLN A 65 8.51 -10.06 7.39
C GLN A 65 9.41 -9.19 8.26
N GLN A 66 10.38 -8.52 7.67
CA GLN A 66 11.26 -7.60 8.39
C GLN A 66 10.58 -6.27 8.74
N PHE A 67 9.41 -6.01 8.16
CA PHE A 67 8.63 -4.82 8.48
C PHE A 67 7.85 -5.06 9.77
N THR A 68 7.88 -4.08 10.67
CA THR A 68 6.98 -4.12 11.84
C THR A 68 5.56 -3.81 11.38
N LEU A 69 4.58 -4.11 12.22
CA LEU A 69 3.20 -3.80 11.89
C LEU A 69 3.00 -2.30 11.67
N GLU A 70 3.65 -1.47 12.48
CA GLU A 70 3.59 -0.01 12.31
C GLU A 70 4.16 0.43 10.98
N GLU A 71 5.34 -0.11 10.61
CA GLU A 71 5.97 0.20 9.33
C GLU A 71 5.08 -0.23 8.18
N LYS A 72 4.50 -1.42 8.27
CA LYS A 72 3.64 -1.97 7.25
C LYS A 72 2.39 -1.12 7.05
N THR A 73 1.77 -0.70 8.15
CA THR A 73 0.59 0.15 8.11
C THR A 73 0.90 1.52 7.52
N GLU A 74 1.99 2.11 7.96
CA GLU A 74 2.42 3.41 7.45
C GLU A 74 2.69 3.35 5.94
N LEU A 75 3.41 2.32 5.51
CA LEU A 75 3.72 2.14 4.10
C LEU A 75 2.44 1.94 3.28
N PHE A 76 1.51 1.14 3.77
CA PHE A 76 0.24 0.91 3.10
C PHE A 76 -0.53 2.21 2.88
N LEU A 77 -0.60 3.06 3.91
CA LEU A 77 -1.29 4.34 3.80
C LEU A 77 -0.60 5.25 2.78
N GLU A 78 0.73 5.27 2.77
CA GLU A 78 1.47 6.04 1.79
C GLU A 78 1.24 5.52 0.37
N LEU A 79 1.23 4.20 0.20
CA LEU A 79 0.98 3.60 -1.10
C LEU A 79 -0.43 3.91 -1.59
N GLN A 80 -1.42 3.81 -0.71
CA GLN A 80 -2.80 4.17 -1.07
C GLN A 80 -2.87 5.62 -1.54
N ASN A 81 -2.27 6.52 -0.80
CA ASN A 81 -2.28 7.92 -1.13
C ASN A 81 -1.66 8.18 -2.50
N ARG A 82 -0.54 7.53 -2.79
CA ARG A 82 0.14 7.69 -4.08
C ARG A 82 -0.64 7.07 -5.23
N VAL A 83 -1.27 5.92 -5.00
CA VAL A 83 -2.02 5.22 -6.04
C VAL A 83 -3.35 5.91 -6.32
N ILE A 84 -4.07 6.29 -5.27
CA ILE A 84 -5.41 6.86 -5.41
C ILE A 84 -5.38 8.34 -5.79
N VAL A 85 -4.53 9.10 -5.13
CA VAL A 85 -4.54 10.56 -5.20
C VAL A 85 -3.35 11.08 -5.98
N GLY A 86 -2.19 10.49 -5.71
CA GLY A 86 -0.88 11.06 -5.96
C GLY A 86 -0.64 11.60 -7.35
N GLU A 87 -0.57 10.73 -8.34
CA GLU A 87 -0.15 11.17 -9.67
C GLU A 87 -1.15 12.11 -10.33
N GLY A 88 -2.44 11.82 -10.18
CA GLY A 88 -3.48 12.67 -10.70
C GLY A 88 -3.44 14.06 -10.08
N ASN A 89 -3.15 14.12 -8.80
CA ASN A 89 -3.03 15.38 -8.11
C ASN A 89 -1.70 16.07 -8.37
N ALA A 90 -0.64 15.30 -8.47
CA ALA A 90 0.68 15.85 -8.72
C ALA A 90 0.75 16.59 -10.06
N SER A 91 -0.06 16.19 -11.01
CA SER A 91 -0.07 16.81 -12.34
C SER A 91 -0.75 18.16 -12.35
N LYS A 92 -1.32 18.55 -11.28
CA LYS A 92 -1.98 19.86 -11.19
C LYS A 92 -0.97 20.94 -10.77
#